data_b7e9b93859c00d776846017306a0ac3f
#
_entry.id   b7e9b93859c00d776846017306a0ac3f
#
_cell.length_a   1.000
_cell.length_b   1.000
_cell.length_c   1.000
_cell.angle_alpha   90.00
_cell.angle_beta   90.00
_cell.angle_gamma   90.00
#
_symmetry.space_group_name_H-M   'P 1'
#
loop_
_entity.id
_entity.type
_entity.pdbx_description
1 polymer ?
#
loop_
_entity_poly.entity_id
_entity_poly.type
_entity_poly.pdbx_seq_one_letter_code
_entity_poly.pdbx_strand_id
1 'polypeptide(L)'
;IVCSDLFMTASAKFADILLPGVSMFECENITMPWQYGDFLGFNNQVMEPLFEGRFEYDWLVEVADRLGLKTEFSLGRTAGQWLQDCYEKLRKTETELPDYEAFKKDALFRYQERPIIPAFEKQCQDTGQTIRNFSLPSHAM
;
A
#
# COMPACT_ATOMS: atom_id res chain seq x y z
N ILE A 1 -1.05 -4.20 -25.05
CA ILE A 1 -0.76 -4.47 -23.62
C ILE A 1 0.22 -3.41 -23.15
N VAL A 2 -0.10 -2.73 -22.03
CA VAL A 2 0.82 -1.80 -21.35
C VAL A 2 1.31 -2.48 -20.09
N CYS A 3 2.60 -2.41 -19.79
CA CYS A 3 3.20 -2.95 -18.59
C CYS A 3 4.07 -1.87 -17.92
N SER A 4 3.94 -1.71 -16.62
CA SER A 4 4.90 -0.96 -15.81
C SER A 4 5.70 -1.96 -14.99
N ASP A 5 7.01 -1.90 -15.06
CA ASP A 5 7.88 -2.81 -14.34
C ASP A 5 9.28 -2.20 -14.13
N LEU A 6 9.98 -2.67 -13.11
CA LEU A 6 11.37 -2.31 -12.83
C LEU A 6 12.36 -3.09 -13.70
N PHE A 7 11.98 -4.29 -14.10
CA PHE A 7 12.85 -5.21 -14.81
C PHE A 7 12.14 -5.75 -16.06
N MET A 8 12.94 -6.19 -17.03
CA MET A 8 12.41 -6.87 -18.20
C MET A 8 11.95 -8.30 -17.84
N THR A 9 10.84 -8.37 -17.11
CA THR A 9 10.21 -9.64 -16.70
C THR A 9 9.64 -10.39 -17.91
N ALA A 10 9.21 -11.62 -17.70
CA ALA A 10 8.54 -12.41 -18.74
C ALA A 10 7.27 -11.69 -19.25
N SER A 11 6.49 -11.09 -18.35
CA SER A 11 5.30 -10.31 -18.72
C SER A 11 5.65 -9.04 -19.47
N ALA A 12 6.68 -8.31 -19.04
CA ALA A 12 7.14 -7.09 -19.70
C ALA A 12 7.56 -7.34 -21.15
N LYS A 13 8.13 -8.52 -21.46
CA LYS A 13 8.53 -8.90 -22.84
C LYS A 13 7.36 -9.09 -23.79
N PHE A 14 6.15 -9.28 -23.30
CA PHE A 14 4.93 -9.38 -24.10
C PHE A 14 4.13 -8.08 -24.19
N ALA A 15 4.61 -7.02 -23.57
CA ALA A 15 3.95 -5.72 -23.61
C ALA A 15 4.25 -5.00 -24.96
N ASP A 16 3.25 -4.32 -25.48
CA ASP A 16 3.39 -3.43 -26.65
C ASP A 16 4.03 -2.10 -26.22
N ILE A 17 3.77 -1.67 -24.97
CA ILE A 17 4.32 -0.47 -24.37
C ILE A 17 4.84 -0.83 -22.99
N LEU A 18 6.11 -0.53 -22.73
CA LEU A 18 6.75 -0.70 -21.43
C LEU A 18 6.99 0.68 -20.82
N LEU A 19 6.49 0.86 -19.60
CA LEU A 19 6.71 2.06 -18.80
C LEU A 19 7.67 1.71 -17.66
N PRO A 20 8.85 2.33 -17.60
CA PRO A 20 9.78 2.05 -16.53
C PRO A 20 9.25 2.57 -15.18
N GLY A 21 9.09 1.67 -14.24
CA GLY A 21 8.70 1.98 -12.86
C GLY A 21 9.87 2.46 -12.01
N VAL A 22 9.59 2.79 -10.76
CA VAL A 22 10.58 3.17 -9.75
C VAL A 22 10.65 2.15 -8.63
N SER A 23 11.83 1.99 -8.06
CA SER A 23 12.04 1.13 -6.89
C SER A 23 11.61 1.84 -5.61
N MET A 24 11.52 1.07 -4.51
CA MET A 24 11.24 1.64 -3.19
C MET A 24 12.28 2.67 -2.71
N PHE A 25 13.48 2.68 -3.28
CA PHE A 25 14.53 3.67 -2.95
C PHE A 25 14.35 5.00 -3.69
N GLU A 26 13.56 4.99 -4.74
CA GLU A 26 13.35 6.13 -5.65
C GLU A 26 12.02 6.85 -5.42
N CYS A 27 11.23 6.43 -4.44
CA CYS A 27 9.96 7.08 -4.10
C CYS A 27 9.67 7.05 -2.60
N GLU A 28 8.83 7.97 -2.15
CA GLU A 28 8.27 7.93 -0.80
C GLU A 28 7.07 6.99 -0.75
N ASN A 29 6.95 6.22 0.34
CA ASN A 29 5.81 5.35 0.55
C ASN A 29 5.61 5.05 2.04
N ILE A 30 4.45 4.49 2.39
CA ILE A 30 4.16 3.97 3.72
C ILE A 30 4.00 2.46 3.62
N THR A 31 4.74 1.73 4.43
CA THR A 31 4.70 0.27 4.50
C THR A 31 3.97 -0.19 5.75
N MET A 32 2.98 -1.04 5.56
CA MET A 32 2.30 -1.76 6.62
C MET A 32 2.56 -3.26 6.41
N PRO A 33 3.21 -3.95 7.37
CA PRO A 33 3.69 -5.32 7.16
C PRO A 33 2.60 -6.39 7.23
N TRP A 34 1.35 -6.02 7.23
CA TRP A 34 0.16 -6.87 7.23
C TRP A 34 0.19 -8.01 8.28
N GLN A 35 0.98 -9.06 8.05
CA GLN A 35 1.03 -10.24 8.93
C GLN A 35 2.30 -10.34 9.78
N TYR A 36 3.29 -9.46 9.56
CA TYR A 36 4.64 -9.63 10.08
C TYR A 36 5.03 -8.65 11.18
N GLY A 37 4.06 -8.01 11.79
CA GLY A 37 4.30 -7.14 12.94
C GLY A 37 3.38 -5.92 13.01
N ASP A 38 3.26 -5.39 14.22
CA ASP A 38 2.45 -4.20 14.50
C ASP A 38 3.33 -2.95 14.38
N PHE A 39 3.64 -2.55 13.16
CA PHE A 39 4.36 -1.31 12.89
C PHE A 39 3.93 -0.66 11.58
N LEU A 40 4.19 0.64 11.48
CA LEU A 40 4.19 1.38 10.22
C LEU A 40 5.61 1.83 9.92
N GLY A 41 6.03 1.68 8.68
CA GLY A 41 7.29 2.21 8.18
C GLY A 41 7.05 3.33 7.18
N PHE A 42 7.78 4.44 7.31
CA PHE A 42 7.87 5.44 6.27
C PHE A 42 9.11 5.18 5.43
N ASN A 43 8.90 4.93 4.16
CA ASN A 43 9.98 4.76 3.20
C ASN A 43 10.33 6.12 2.60
N ASN A 44 11.46 6.68 2.99
CA ASN A 44 11.96 7.92 2.41
C ASN A 44 12.61 7.65 1.06
N GLN A 45 12.38 8.53 0.10
CA GLN A 45 13.17 8.54 -1.12
C GLN A 45 14.64 8.83 -0.79
N VAL A 46 15.55 7.96 -1.19
CA VAL A 46 16.98 8.08 -0.91
C VAL A 46 17.82 8.31 -2.15
N MET A 47 17.22 8.21 -3.34
CA MET A 47 17.87 8.47 -4.61
C MET A 47 16.85 8.95 -5.65
N GLU A 48 17.35 9.70 -6.63
CA GLU A 48 16.52 10.10 -7.78
C GLU A 48 16.20 8.87 -8.66
N PRO A 49 15.02 8.85 -9.31
CA PRO A 49 14.68 7.80 -10.27
C PRO A 49 15.78 7.62 -11.31
N LEU A 50 16.13 6.36 -11.55
CA LEU A 50 17.14 6.03 -12.54
C LEU A 50 16.53 6.03 -13.95
N PHE A 51 17.30 6.51 -14.92
CA PHE A 51 16.94 6.55 -16.34
C PHE A 51 15.60 7.28 -16.59
N GLU A 52 14.64 6.62 -17.21
CA GLU A 52 13.30 7.14 -17.49
C GLU A 52 12.26 6.66 -16.47
N GLY A 53 12.71 6.08 -15.34
CA GLY A 53 11.84 5.59 -14.27
C GLY A 53 10.94 6.69 -13.73
N ARG A 54 9.66 6.41 -13.61
CA ARG A 54 8.67 7.36 -13.07
C ARG A 54 7.69 6.63 -12.16
N PHE A 55 7.29 7.30 -11.09
CA PHE A 55 6.25 6.79 -10.21
C PHE A 55 4.93 6.65 -10.98
N GLU A 56 4.23 5.53 -10.78
CA GLU A 56 3.03 5.19 -11.55
C GLU A 56 1.96 6.27 -11.51
N TYR A 57 1.79 6.91 -10.37
CA TYR A 57 0.83 7.99 -10.22
C TYR A 57 1.12 9.16 -11.16
N ASP A 58 2.39 9.54 -11.31
CA ASP A 58 2.78 10.71 -12.11
C ASP A 58 2.51 10.52 -13.60
N TRP A 59 2.84 9.37 -14.16
CA TRP A 59 2.50 9.11 -15.55
C TRP A 59 1.00 8.88 -15.78
N LEU A 60 0.26 8.34 -14.78
CA LEU A 60 -1.21 8.25 -14.85
C LEU A 60 -1.86 9.63 -14.85
N VAL A 61 -1.37 10.57 -14.04
CA VAL A 61 -1.82 11.98 -14.05
C VAL A 61 -1.57 12.61 -15.43
N GLU A 62 -0.44 12.33 -16.06
CA GLU A 62 -0.12 12.84 -17.39
C GLU A 62 -1.05 12.25 -18.47
N VAL A 63 -1.36 10.97 -18.39
CA VAL A 63 -2.36 10.34 -19.28
C VAL A 63 -3.74 10.97 -19.07
N ALA A 64 -4.15 11.17 -17.81
CA ALA A 64 -5.42 11.81 -17.49
C ALA A 64 -5.47 13.26 -18.00
N ASP A 65 -4.36 13.99 -17.95
CA ASP A 65 -4.24 15.34 -18.49
C ASP A 65 -4.51 15.38 -20.01
N ARG A 66 -3.91 14.46 -20.75
CA ARG A 66 -4.11 14.31 -22.20
C ARG A 66 -5.54 13.93 -22.57
N LEU A 67 -6.25 13.27 -21.66
CA LEU A 67 -7.66 12.92 -21.81
C LEU A 67 -8.62 14.01 -21.31
N GLY A 68 -8.12 15.12 -20.78
CA GLY A 68 -8.91 16.20 -20.18
C GLY A 68 -9.54 15.84 -18.83
N LEU A 69 -9.02 14.82 -18.15
CA LEU A 69 -9.54 14.26 -16.88
C LEU A 69 -8.60 14.47 -15.70
N LYS A 70 -7.59 15.34 -15.81
CA LYS A 70 -6.57 15.53 -14.77
C LYS A 70 -7.15 15.89 -13.42
N THR A 71 -8.08 16.83 -13.40
CA THR A 71 -8.68 17.32 -12.15
C THR A 71 -9.51 16.24 -11.47
N GLU A 72 -10.30 15.50 -12.23
CA GLU A 72 -11.13 14.40 -11.73
C GLU A 72 -10.27 13.24 -11.21
N PHE A 73 -9.17 12.95 -11.88
CA PHE A 73 -8.26 11.88 -11.48
C PHE A 73 -7.43 12.23 -10.25
N SER A 74 -6.76 13.39 -10.29
CA SER A 74 -5.80 13.78 -9.24
C SER A 74 -6.40 14.55 -8.09
N LEU A 75 -7.59 15.16 -8.28
CA LEU A 75 -8.17 16.17 -7.38
C LEU A 75 -7.19 17.31 -7.06
N GLY A 76 -6.28 17.60 -8.01
CA GLY A 76 -5.23 18.61 -7.87
C GLY A 76 -4.10 18.23 -6.90
N ARG A 77 -3.98 16.97 -6.50
CA ARG A 77 -3.00 16.49 -5.53
C ARG A 77 -1.82 15.81 -6.19
N THR A 78 -0.66 15.92 -5.55
CA THR A 78 0.54 15.13 -5.85
C THR A 78 0.50 13.77 -5.14
N ALA A 79 1.38 12.85 -5.53
CA ALA A 79 1.53 11.56 -4.87
C ALA A 79 1.81 11.71 -3.36
N GLY A 80 2.73 12.61 -2.99
CA GLY A 80 3.05 12.88 -1.58
C GLY A 80 1.86 13.45 -0.79
N GLN A 81 1.05 14.32 -1.40
CA GLN A 81 -0.18 14.82 -0.75
C GLN A 81 -1.21 13.72 -0.56
N TRP A 82 -1.35 12.79 -1.50
CA TRP A 82 -2.19 11.61 -1.32
C TRP A 82 -1.70 10.72 -0.19
N LEU A 83 -0.39 10.50 -0.11
CA LEU A 83 0.22 9.70 0.95
C LEU A 83 -0.05 10.32 2.32
N GLN A 84 0.13 11.64 2.45
CA GLN A 84 -0.19 12.38 3.67
C GLN A 84 -1.68 12.30 4.02
N ASP A 85 -2.56 12.50 3.06
CA ASP A 85 -4.01 12.41 3.28
C ASP A 85 -4.44 11.00 3.74
N CYS A 86 -3.85 9.95 3.17
CA CYS A 86 -4.09 8.57 3.60
C CYS A 86 -3.63 8.35 5.04
N TYR A 87 -2.45 8.84 5.39
CA TYR A 87 -1.94 8.77 6.75
C TYR A 87 -2.82 9.53 7.74
N GLU A 88 -3.24 10.75 7.43
CA GLU A 88 -4.11 11.54 8.29
C GLU A 88 -5.51 10.92 8.45
N LYS A 89 -6.00 10.21 7.45
CA LYS A 89 -7.23 9.40 7.61
C LYS A 89 -7.01 8.24 8.57
N LEU A 90 -5.89 7.53 8.47
CA LEU A 90 -5.54 6.45 9.39
C LEU A 90 -5.41 6.98 10.83
N ARG A 91 -4.76 8.13 11.01
CA ARG A 91 -4.60 8.79 12.31
C ARG A 91 -5.91 9.12 13.04
N LYS A 92 -7.00 9.32 12.30
CA LYS A 92 -8.33 9.54 12.92
C LYS A 92 -8.87 8.28 13.60
N THR A 93 -8.48 7.11 13.18
CA THR A 93 -8.87 5.83 13.78
C THR A 93 -7.81 5.30 14.74
N GLU A 94 -6.55 5.51 14.42
CA GLU A 94 -5.39 5.07 15.19
C GLU A 94 -4.78 6.27 15.92
N THR A 95 -5.39 6.66 17.05
CA THR A 95 -5.06 7.91 17.77
C THR A 95 -3.67 7.92 18.41
N GLU A 96 -3.00 6.78 18.52
CA GLU A 96 -1.63 6.65 19.00
C GLU A 96 -0.56 7.06 17.97
N LEU A 97 -0.95 7.24 16.69
CA LEU A 97 -0.02 7.64 15.65
C LEU A 97 0.46 9.09 15.83
N PRO A 98 1.76 9.36 15.67
CA PRO A 98 2.31 10.73 15.71
C PRO A 98 1.77 11.58 14.55
N ASP A 99 2.11 12.86 14.52
CA ASP A 99 1.85 13.67 13.32
C ASP A 99 2.70 13.19 12.14
N TYR A 100 2.28 13.56 10.93
CA TYR A 100 2.88 13.06 9.70
C TYR A 100 4.38 13.38 9.60
N GLU A 101 4.79 14.59 9.99
CA GLU A 101 6.18 15.02 9.90
C GLU A 101 7.07 14.30 10.91
N ALA A 102 6.56 14.06 12.13
CA ALA A 102 7.26 13.25 13.12
C ALA A 102 7.41 11.80 12.65
N PHE A 103 6.34 11.21 12.10
CA PHE A 103 6.39 9.87 11.55
C PHE A 103 7.38 9.75 10.38
N LYS A 104 7.36 10.72 9.46
CA LYS A 104 8.29 10.78 8.34
C LYS A 104 9.75 10.88 8.80
N LYS A 105 10.01 11.68 9.84
CA LYS A 105 11.35 11.87 10.42
C LYS A 105 11.86 10.61 11.11
N ASP A 106 11.01 9.96 11.91
CA ASP A 106 11.38 8.78 12.68
C ASP A 106 11.40 7.51 11.83
N ALA A 107 10.73 7.54 10.70
CA ALA A 107 10.62 6.49 9.69
C ALA A 107 10.02 5.16 10.18
N LEU A 108 9.79 4.99 11.46
CA LEU A 108 9.22 3.78 12.05
C LEU A 108 8.35 4.11 13.25
N PHE A 109 7.11 3.67 13.21
CA PHE A 109 6.21 3.68 14.36
C PHE A 109 5.86 2.24 14.72
N ARG A 110 6.02 1.86 15.99
CA ARG A 110 5.60 0.56 16.53
C ARG A 110 4.36 0.74 17.37
N TYR A 111 3.32 -0.01 17.04
CA TYR A 111 2.14 -0.08 17.89
C TYR A 111 2.48 -0.73 19.23
N GLN A 112 1.73 -0.38 20.28
CA GLN A 112 1.81 -1.13 21.52
C GLN A 112 1.39 -2.58 21.29
N GLU A 113 1.95 -3.50 22.07
CA GLU A 113 1.61 -4.92 21.98
C GLU A 113 0.09 -5.09 22.09
N ARG A 114 -0.51 -5.59 21.05
CA ARG A 114 -1.93 -5.94 21.03
C ARG A 114 -2.07 -7.41 21.41
N PRO A 115 -3.08 -7.78 22.18
CA PRO A 115 -3.31 -9.19 22.49
C PRO A 115 -3.49 -9.97 21.19
N ILE A 116 -2.78 -11.09 21.09
CA ILE A 116 -2.95 -11.99 19.94
C ILE A 116 -4.36 -12.57 20.02
N ILE A 117 -5.21 -12.18 19.09
CA ILE A 117 -6.54 -12.76 18.94
C ILE A 117 -6.42 -13.93 17.93
N PRO A 118 -6.57 -15.18 18.38
CA PRO A 118 -6.52 -16.32 17.45
C PRO A 118 -7.59 -16.18 16.36
N ALA A 119 -7.22 -16.51 15.13
CA ALA A 119 -8.19 -16.54 14.03
C ALA A 119 -9.37 -17.46 14.42
N PHE A 120 -10.59 -16.97 14.14
CA PHE A 120 -11.83 -17.68 14.45
C PHE A 120 -12.14 -17.87 15.95
N GLU A 121 -11.46 -17.20 16.87
CA GLU A 121 -11.72 -17.34 18.30
C GLU A 121 -13.20 -17.11 18.65
N LYS A 122 -13.77 -16.03 18.13
CA LYS A 122 -15.19 -15.72 18.35
C LYS A 122 -16.10 -16.83 17.83
N GLN A 123 -15.84 -17.33 16.62
CA GLN A 123 -16.64 -18.43 16.03
C GLN A 123 -16.51 -19.72 16.86
N CYS A 124 -15.31 -20.01 17.37
CA CYS A 124 -15.10 -21.16 18.24
C CYS A 124 -15.84 -21.00 19.58
N GLN A 125 -15.86 -19.80 20.16
CA GLN A 125 -16.62 -19.52 21.39
C GLN A 125 -18.12 -19.64 21.15
N ASP A 126 -18.66 -19.05 20.08
CA ASP A 126 -20.08 -19.04 19.74
C ASP A 126 -20.61 -20.45 19.43
N THR A 127 -19.80 -21.31 18.84
CA THR A 127 -20.20 -22.67 18.43
C THR A 127 -19.77 -23.76 19.40
N GLY A 128 -18.91 -23.46 20.38
CA GLY A 128 -18.30 -24.46 21.27
C GLY A 128 -17.38 -25.47 20.54
N GLN A 129 -17.02 -25.17 19.28
CA GLN A 129 -16.17 -26.03 18.46
C GLN A 129 -14.70 -25.58 18.52
N THR A 130 -13.79 -26.52 18.48
CA THR A 130 -12.36 -26.22 18.29
C THR A 130 -12.02 -26.10 16.80
N ILE A 131 -10.95 -25.39 16.48
CA ILE A 131 -10.47 -25.20 15.08
C ILE A 131 -10.33 -26.54 14.33
N ARG A 132 -10.05 -27.64 15.03
CA ARG A 132 -9.94 -28.99 14.44
C ARG A 132 -11.26 -29.56 13.91
N ASN A 133 -12.39 -29.04 14.39
CA ASN A 133 -13.73 -29.53 14.05
C ASN A 133 -14.46 -28.62 13.07
N PHE A 134 -13.74 -27.64 12.49
CA PHE A 134 -14.33 -26.74 11.48
C PHE A 134 -14.48 -27.49 10.17
N SER A 135 -15.64 -28.04 9.93
CA SER A 135 -16.02 -28.52 8.60
C SER A 135 -16.61 -27.35 7.81
N LEU A 136 -16.02 -27.05 6.67
CA LEU A 136 -16.67 -26.15 5.72
C LEU A 136 -18.04 -26.74 5.37
N PRO A 137 -19.12 -25.93 5.35
CA PRO A 137 -20.40 -26.41 4.87
C PRO A 137 -20.16 -26.91 3.44
N SER A 138 -20.43 -28.20 3.22
CA SER A 138 -20.44 -28.75 1.88
C SER A 138 -21.50 -27.96 1.10
N HIS A 139 -21.06 -27.20 0.09
CA HIS A 139 -22.04 -26.70 -0.87
C HIS A 139 -22.71 -27.92 -1.47
N ALA A 140 -23.90 -28.20 -1.04
CA ALA A 140 -24.78 -29.13 -1.73
C ALA A 140 -24.97 -28.56 -3.14
N MET A 141 -24.44 -29.27 -4.12
CA MET A 141 -24.71 -29.02 -5.53
C MET A 141 -26.19 -29.25 -5.81
#